data_b4fd4197c7e5800ade1a328e63cbee67
#
_entry.id   b4fd4197c7e5800ade1a328e63cbee67
#
_cell.length_a   1.000
_cell.length_b   1.000
_cell.length_c   1.000
_cell.angle_alpha   90.00
_cell.angle_beta   90.00
_cell.angle_gamma   90.00
#
_symmetry.space_group_name_H-M   'P 1'
#
loop_
_entity.id
_entity.type
_entity.pdbx_description
1 polymer ?
#
loop_
_entity_poly.entity_id
_entity_poly.type
_entity_poly.pdbx_seq_one_letter_code
_entity_poly.pdbx_strand_id
1 'polypeptide(L)'
;MPSPTPRPDDPAAVLRTSPRPHADAAPTVLKIVIAGGFGAGKTTAVGAVSEITPLSTEEYLTEASADVDSLAGIEAKRTTTVAFDFGRLSLPDAPVPLELFLFGMPGQDRFVDLWYDLSRGAVGTVVLVDTRRMESSFTPVSFFEDIGLPFVVAVNQFDGAHRYQPEQVRTALELPASVPVVTCDARDPNHVAGVLLTLVGHAVKNASASRVHHAPTTTFQDA
;
A
#
# COMPACT_ATOMS: atom_id res chain seq x y z
N MET A 1 3.78 -25.91 56.92
CA MET A 1 2.88 -26.46 55.94
C MET A 1 3.60 -26.52 54.62
N PRO A 2 3.99 -27.68 54.06
CA PRO A 2 4.63 -27.75 52.75
C PRO A 2 3.60 -27.59 51.63
N SER A 3 3.97 -26.82 50.60
CA SER A 3 3.17 -26.58 49.38
C SER A 3 2.99 -27.91 48.59
N PRO A 4 1.83 -28.13 47.95
CA PRO A 4 1.60 -29.34 47.20
C PRO A 4 2.40 -29.36 45.90
N THR A 5 3.05 -30.48 45.64
CA THR A 5 3.76 -30.82 44.41
C THR A 5 2.74 -30.98 43.26
N PRO A 6 2.92 -30.38 42.08
CA PRO A 6 1.99 -30.56 40.97
C PRO A 6 2.06 -31.99 40.41
N ARG A 7 0.84 -32.55 40.09
CA ARG A 7 0.71 -33.86 39.43
C ARG A 7 1.12 -33.84 37.98
N PRO A 8 1.75 -34.91 37.45
CA PRO A 8 2.29 -34.93 36.09
C PRO A 8 1.25 -35.00 34.95
N ASP A 9 -0.05 -35.06 35.25
CA ASP A 9 -1.11 -35.27 34.24
C ASP A 9 -2.13 -34.13 34.14
N ASP A 10 -1.70 -32.86 34.40
CA ASP A 10 -2.57 -31.70 34.20
C ASP A 10 -2.53 -31.27 32.72
N PRO A 11 -3.65 -31.49 31.95
CA PRO A 11 -3.71 -31.08 30.55
C PRO A 11 -3.62 -29.56 30.35
N ALA A 12 -3.79 -28.77 31.42
CA ALA A 12 -3.57 -27.31 31.36
C ALA A 12 -2.09 -26.94 31.39
N ALA A 13 -1.19 -27.85 31.76
CA ALA A 13 0.27 -27.58 31.76
C ALA A 13 0.86 -27.68 30.34
N VAL A 14 0.23 -28.46 29.44
CA VAL A 14 0.73 -28.67 28.06
C VAL A 14 0.46 -27.45 27.19
N LEU A 15 -0.52 -26.61 27.52
CA LEU A 15 -0.86 -25.38 26.78
C LEU A 15 0.03 -24.18 27.11
N ARG A 16 0.95 -24.30 28.09
CA ARG A 16 1.80 -23.17 28.56
C ARG A 16 3.22 -23.16 28.01
N THR A 17 3.61 -24.13 27.19
CA THR A 17 5.01 -24.28 26.71
C THR A 17 5.15 -24.34 25.20
N SER A 18 4.21 -23.80 24.43
CA SER A 18 4.51 -23.49 23.03
C SER A 18 5.30 -22.18 23.02
N PRO A 19 6.60 -22.19 22.67
CA PRO A 19 7.33 -20.96 22.47
C PRO A 19 6.62 -20.18 21.36
N ARG A 20 6.29 -18.89 21.60
CA ARG A 20 5.89 -17.99 20.51
C ARG A 20 7.06 -17.93 19.55
N PRO A 21 6.94 -18.40 18.31
CA PRO A 21 8.12 -18.69 17.48
C PRO A 21 8.90 -17.46 17.01
N HIS A 22 8.57 -16.23 17.36
CA HIS A 22 9.20 -15.06 16.73
C HIS A 22 9.41 -13.82 17.63
N ALA A 23 9.51 -13.97 18.96
CA ALA A 23 9.70 -12.82 19.85
C ALA A 23 11.05 -12.06 19.65
N ASP A 24 12.03 -12.68 18.98
CA ASP A 24 13.38 -12.11 18.77
C ASP A 24 13.74 -11.87 17.28
N ALA A 25 12.81 -12.12 16.33
CA ALA A 25 13.11 -11.87 14.93
C ALA A 25 12.95 -10.38 14.61
N ALA A 26 13.98 -9.78 14.01
CA ALA A 26 13.88 -8.42 13.46
C ALA A 26 12.72 -8.35 12.47
N PRO A 27 11.90 -7.27 12.47
CA PRO A 27 10.77 -7.15 11.57
C PRO A 27 11.24 -7.09 10.11
N THR A 28 10.46 -7.70 9.22
CA THR A 28 10.66 -7.54 7.79
C THR A 28 10.13 -6.19 7.36
N VAL A 29 11.00 -5.33 6.83
CA VAL A 29 10.64 -4.00 6.34
C VAL A 29 10.09 -4.09 4.92
N LEU A 30 8.89 -3.56 4.69
CA LEU A 30 8.24 -3.51 3.39
C LEU A 30 7.90 -2.07 3.01
N LYS A 31 8.26 -1.67 1.80
CA LYS A 31 7.85 -0.40 1.21
C LYS A 31 6.53 -0.60 0.47
N ILE A 32 5.54 0.25 0.77
CA ILE A 32 4.24 0.28 0.11
C ILE A 32 3.98 1.68 -0.43
N VAL A 33 3.46 1.76 -1.63
CA VAL A 33 3.03 3.02 -2.24
C VAL A 33 1.50 3.18 -2.08
N ILE A 34 1.06 4.40 -1.77
CA ILE A 34 -0.36 4.79 -1.74
C ILE A 34 -0.60 5.76 -2.89
N ALA A 35 -1.27 5.31 -3.93
CA ALA A 35 -1.57 6.03 -5.15
C ALA A 35 -3.05 6.38 -5.27
N GLY A 36 -3.40 7.12 -6.30
CA GLY A 36 -4.77 7.54 -6.63
C GLY A 36 -4.82 9.01 -7.03
N GLY A 37 -5.92 9.45 -7.60
CA GLY A 37 -6.14 10.82 -8.08
C GLY A 37 -5.97 11.89 -6.99
N PHE A 38 -5.93 13.14 -7.40
CA PHE A 38 -5.90 14.26 -6.44
C PHE A 38 -7.15 14.24 -5.56
N GLY A 39 -6.96 14.31 -4.23
CA GLY A 39 -8.06 14.27 -3.26
C GLY A 39 -8.71 12.90 -3.05
N ALA A 40 -8.13 11.80 -3.56
CA ALA A 40 -8.65 10.44 -3.34
C ALA A 40 -8.54 9.93 -1.90
N GLY A 41 -7.82 10.66 -1.01
CA GLY A 41 -7.69 10.34 0.41
C GLY A 41 -6.35 9.72 0.81
N LYS A 42 -5.29 9.87 -0.02
CA LYS A 42 -3.97 9.29 0.25
C LYS A 42 -3.35 9.75 1.56
N THR A 43 -3.25 11.06 1.77
CA THR A 43 -2.75 11.67 3.02
C THR A 43 -3.57 11.20 4.23
N THR A 44 -4.90 11.13 4.07
CA THR A 44 -5.80 10.63 5.12
C THR A 44 -5.51 9.17 5.45
N ALA A 45 -5.36 8.31 4.45
CA ALA A 45 -5.08 6.89 4.64
C ALA A 45 -3.73 6.66 5.32
N VAL A 46 -2.67 7.37 4.90
CA VAL A 46 -1.35 7.31 5.55
C VAL A 46 -1.46 7.77 7.00
N GLY A 47 -2.13 8.92 7.26
CA GLY A 47 -2.31 9.47 8.59
C GLY A 47 -3.14 8.59 9.52
N ALA A 48 -4.12 7.85 8.98
CA ALA A 48 -4.99 7.00 9.78
C ALA A 48 -4.26 5.83 10.45
N VAL A 49 -3.22 5.29 9.82
CA VAL A 49 -2.50 4.10 10.32
C VAL A 49 -1.08 4.38 10.79
N SER A 50 -0.54 5.56 10.50
CA SER A 50 0.85 5.87 10.83
C SER A 50 1.05 6.00 12.34
N GLU A 51 2.05 5.28 12.87
CA GLU A 51 2.50 5.37 14.27
C GLU A 51 3.39 6.59 14.54
N ILE A 52 3.86 7.23 13.48
CA ILE A 52 4.61 8.47 13.55
C ILE A 52 3.75 9.60 13.01
N THR A 53 4.02 10.85 13.40
CA THR A 53 3.45 12.00 12.71
C THR A 53 3.84 11.91 11.24
N PRO A 54 2.87 11.81 10.29
CA PRO A 54 3.21 11.73 8.89
C PRO A 54 4.08 12.90 8.47
N LEU A 55 5.17 12.60 7.77
CA LEU A 55 5.97 13.63 7.13
C LEU A 55 5.28 13.99 5.82
N SER A 56 4.78 15.20 5.72
CA SER A 56 4.22 15.74 4.48
C SER A 56 5.08 16.90 4.01
N THR A 57 5.53 16.85 2.78
CA THR A 57 6.24 17.96 2.14
C THR A 57 5.24 18.84 1.38
N GLU A 58 4.22 19.38 2.08
CA GLU A 58 3.36 20.38 1.47
C GLU A 58 4.13 21.70 1.33
N GLU A 59 4.65 21.99 0.14
CA GLU A 59 4.85 23.39 -0.23
C GLU A 59 3.53 23.94 -0.72
N TYR A 60 3.07 24.99 -0.06
CA TYR A 60 2.00 25.83 -0.56
C TYR A 60 2.37 26.27 -1.96
N LEU A 61 1.65 25.77 -2.97
CA LEU A 61 1.53 26.45 -4.25
C LEU A 61 0.87 27.79 -3.94
N THR A 62 1.67 28.79 -3.57
CA THR A 62 1.18 30.14 -3.48
C THR A 62 0.61 30.51 -4.84
N GLU A 63 -0.57 31.11 -4.86
CA GLU A 63 -1.25 31.64 -6.05
C GLU A 63 -0.31 32.54 -6.92
N ALA A 64 0.84 32.94 -6.38
CA ALA A 64 1.89 33.66 -7.06
C ALA A 64 2.52 32.95 -8.25
N SER A 65 2.34 31.63 -8.43
CA SER A 65 2.82 30.93 -9.64
C SER A 65 1.78 30.87 -10.76
N ALA A 66 0.57 31.36 -10.55
CA ALA A 66 -0.46 31.40 -11.59
C ALA A 66 -0.36 32.67 -12.47
N ASP A 67 0.30 33.71 -12.00
CA ASP A 67 0.30 35.05 -12.65
C ASP A 67 1.63 35.46 -13.29
N VAL A 68 2.61 34.55 -13.47
CA VAL A 68 3.90 34.89 -14.10
C VAL A 68 3.98 34.38 -15.54
N ASP A 69 3.04 34.80 -16.37
CA ASP A 69 3.12 34.63 -17.82
C ASP A 69 3.72 35.84 -18.55
N SER A 70 4.45 36.72 -17.88
CA SER A 70 5.12 37.82 -18.55
C SER A 70 6.43 38.26 -17.85
N LEU A 71 7.47 37.45 -17.92
CA LEU A 71 8.84 37.94 -17.80
C LEU A 71 9.74 37.12 -18.73
N ALA A 72 9.94 37.67 -19.92
CA ALA A 72 10.99 37.25 -20.84
C ALA A 72 12.36 37.37 -20.15
N GLY A 73 13.12 36.25 -20.07
CA GLY A 73 14.55 36.33 -19.96
C GLY A 73 15.23 35.90 -18.67
N ILE A 74 14.57 35.22 -17.76
CA ILE A 74 15.22 34.58 -16.60
C ILE A 74 14.89 33.10 -16.63
N GLU A 75 15.91 32.22 -16.75
CA GLU A 75 15.76 30.78 -16.48
C GLU A 75 15.34 30.62 -15.02
N ALA A 76 14.06 30.77 -14.74
CA ALA A 76 13.48 30.39 -13.47
C ALA A 76 13.63 28.87 -13.37
N LYS A 77 14.59 28.41 -12.58
CA LYS A 77 14.60 27.04 -12.06
C LYS A 77 13.22 26.79 -11.43
N ARG A 78 12.34 26.14 -12.18
CA ARG A 78 11.08 25.64 -11.66
C ARG A 78 11.40 24.46 -10.74
N THR A 79 11.87 24.75 -9.52
CA THR A 79 11.94 23.76 -8.46
C THR A 79 10.51 23.58 -7.97
N THR A 80 9.77 22.71 -8.64
CA THR A 80 8.46 22.30 -8.13
C THR A 80 8.74 21.29 -7.01
N THR A 81 8.65 21.72 -5.77
CA THR A 81 8.68 20.79 -4.63
C THR A 81 7.45 19.91 -4.73
N VAL A 82 7.66 18.61 -4.77
CA VAL A 82 6.57 17.64 -4.89
C VAL A 82 6.16 17.20 -3.51
N ALA A 83 4.91 17.42 -3.16
CA ALA A 83 4.33 16.94 -1.92
C ALA A 83 4.17 15.42 -1.97
N PHE A 84 4.77 14.71 -1.03
CA PHE A 84 4.49 13.30 -0.76
C PHE A 84 4.32 13.08 0.74
N ASP A 85 3.52 12.08 1.10
CA ASP A 85 3.31 11.70 2.49
C ASP A 85 4.20 10.50 2.82
N PHE A 86 4.78 10.48 4.02
CA PHE A 86 5.47 9.32 4.55
C PHE A 86 4.88 8.93 5.91
N GLY A 87 4.62 7.64 6.10
CA GLY A 87 4.14 7.07 7.36
C GLY A 87 4.76 5.70 7.63
N ARG A 88 4.63 5.25 8.87
CA ARG A 88 5.11 3.94 9.33
C ARG A 88 4.04 3.21 10.13
N LEU A 89 3.91 1.90 9.89
CA LEU A 89 3.02 1.02 10.63
C LEU A 89 3.76 -0.27 10.98
N SER A 90 3.77 -0.64 12.27
CA SER A 90 4.33 -1.90 12.75
C SER A 90 3.22 -2.93 12.97
N LEU A 91 3.45 -4.16 12.53
CA LEU A 91 2.56 -5.30 12.70
C LEU A 91 3.32 -6.43 13.41
N PRO A 92 3.57 -6.31 14.73
CA PRO A 92 4.40 -7.25 15.48
C PRO A 92 3.73 -8.62 15.66
N ASP A 93 2.39 -8.66 15.67
CA ASP A 93 1.60 -9.88 15.88
C ASP A 93 1.29 -10.62 14.56
N ALA A 94 1.80 -10.16 13.42
CA ALA A 94 1.70 -10.89 12.15
C ALA A 94 2.51 -12.22 12.24
N PRO A 95 2.18 -13.24 11.42
CA PRO A 95 2.94 -14.51 11.39
C PRO A 95 4.46 -14.33 11.21
N VAL A 96 4.85 -13.28 10.49
CA VAL A 96 6.20 -12.71 10.44
C VAL A 96 6.06 -11.26 10.85
N PRO A 97 6.79 -10.76 11.85
CA PRO A 97 6.75 -9.36 12.23
C PRO A 97 7.06 -8.46 11.03
N LEU A 98 6.20 -7.48 10.77
CA LEU A 98 6.32 -6.57 9.63
C LEU A 98 6.45 -5.12 10.11
N GLU A 99 7.24 -4.35 9.39
CA GLU A 99 7.28 -2.89 9.46
C GLU A 99 6.99 -2.33 8.08
N LEU A 100 5.90 -1.61 7.94
CA LEU A 100 5.43 -1.06 6.66
C LEU A 100 5.81 0.41 6.56
N PHE A 101 6.56 0.76 5.52
CA PHE A 101 6.85 2.14 5.15
C PHE A 101 5.90 2.57 4.04
N LEU A 102 5.06 3.55 4.34
CA LEU A 102 3.98 4.01 3.47
C LEU A 102 4.39 5.31 2.79
N PHE A 103 4.31 5.34 1.46
CA PHE A 103 4.65 6.50 0.64
C PHE A 103 3.43 6.94 -0.16
N GLY A 104 2.81 8.06 0.22
CA GLY A 104 1.73 8.68 -0.55
C GLY A 104 2.27 9.39 -1.79
N MET A 105 1.82 8.98 -2.98
CA MET A 105 2.25 9.59 -4.24
C MET A 105 1.50 10.89 -4.53
N PRO A 106 2.13 11.86 -5.20
CA PRO A 106 1.42 13.00 -5.75
C PRO A 106 0.37 12.53 -6.76
N GLY A 107 -0.88 12.97 -6.57
CA GLY A 107 -2.02 12.48 -7.38
C GLY A 107 -2.27 13.28 -8.68
N GLN A 108 -1.31 14.04 -9.16
CA GLN A 108 -1.42 14.81 -10.39
C GLN A 108 -0.57 14.14 -11.48
N ASP A 109 -1.16 13.97 -12.67
CA ASP A 109 -0.55 13.23 -13.80
C ASP A 109 0.79 13.82 -14.26
N ARG A 110 1.01 15.13 -14.07
CA ARG A 110 2.29 15.79 -14.37
C ARG A 110 3.50 15.25 -13.60
N PHE A 111 3.27 14.45 -12.55
CA PHE A 111 4.32 13.85 -11.71
C PHE A 111 4.56 12.36 -12.01
N VAL A 112 4.10 11.85 -13.14
CA VAL A 112 4.26 10.42 -13.54
C VAL A 112 5.74 9.99 -13.54
N ASP A 113 6.66 10.85 -13.95
CA ASP A 113 8.10 10.52 -13.91
C ASP A 113 8.59 10.20 -12.48
N LEU A 114 8.07 10.91 -11.47
CA LEU A 114 8.38 10.64 -10.08
C LEU A 114 7.75 9.31 -9.59
N TRP A 115 6.65 8.87 -10.19
CA TRP A 115 6.00 7.63 -9.80
C TRP A 115 6.90 6.42 -10.01
N TYR A 116 7.72 6.42 -11.08
CA TYR A 116 8.72 5.37 -11.30
C TYR A 116 9.73 5.30 -10.15
N ASP A 117 10.25 6.44 -9.71
CA ASP A 117 11.24 6.48 -8.63
C ASP A 117 10.62 6.09 -7.28
N LEU A 118 9.40 6.55 -7.00
CA LEU A 118 8.67 6.17 -5.79
C LEU A 118 8.28 4.70 -5.78
N SER A 119 8.07 4.08 -6.93
CA SER A 119 7.70 2.66 -7.04
C SER A 119 8.89 1.72 -6.88
N ARG A 120 10.13 2.20 -7.04
CA ARG A 120 11.32 1.36 -6.89
C ARG A 120 11.43 0.76 -5.49
N GLY A 121 11.61 -0.56 -5.43
CA GLY A 121 11.72 -1.32 -4.18
C GLY A 121 10.42 -1.45 -3.40
N ALA A 122 9.29 -0.98 -3.92
CA ALA A 122 7.99 -1.24 -3.33
C ALA A 122 7.57 -2.70 -3.57
N VAL A 123 6.94 -3.31 -2.59
CA VAL A 123 6.36 -4.66 -2.72
C VAL A 123 5.01 -4.62 -3.43
N GLY A 124 4.38 -3.46 -3.47
CA GLY A 124 3.11 -3.22 -4.15
C GLY A 124 2.52 -1.86 -3.85
N THR A 125 1.35 -1.61 -4.42
CA THR A 125 0.66 -0.32 -4.35
C THR A 125 -0.80 -0.48 -3.94
N VAL A 126 -1.29 0.44 -3.11
CA VAL A 126 -2.74 0.66 -2.91
C VAL A 126 -3.17 1.80 -3.82
N VAL A 127 -4.07 1.56 -4.76
CA VAL A 127 -4.70 2.60 -5.58
C VAL A 127 -6.03 2.98 -4.94
N LEU A 128 -6.07 4.16 -4.30
CA LEU A 128 -7.29 4.72 -3.74
C LEU A 128 -8.16 5.31 -4.85
N VAL A 129 -9.42 4.86 -4.93
CA VAL A 129 -10.39 5.27 -5.94
C VAL A 129 -11.48 6.13 -5.30
N ASP A 130 -11.68 7.33 -5.86
CA ASP A 130 -12.81 8.20 -5.56
C ASP A 130 -13.88 8.02 -6.63
N THR A 131 -14.96 7.32 -6.30
CA THR A 131 -16.05 7.04 -7.25
C THR A 131 -16.83 8.28 -7.70
N ARG A 132 -16.65 9.42 -7.05
CA ARG A 132 -17.20 10.71 -7.49
C ARG A 132 -16.43 11.30 -8.66
N ARG A 133 -15.17 10.85 -8.86
CA ARG A 133 -14.24 11.28 -9.92
C ARG A 133 -13.45 10.09 -10.44
N MET A 134 -14.18 9.09 -10.94
CA MET A 134 -13.63 7.81 -11.39
C MET A 134 -12.53 7.97 -12.45
N GLU A 135 -12.66 8.99 -13.30
CA GLU A 135 -11.72 9.32 -14.37
C GLU A 135 -10.30 9.55 -13.85
N SER A 136 -10.14 10.08 -12.63
CA SER A 136 -8.83 10.30 -12.01
C SER A 136 -8.12 9.03 -11.57
N SER A 137 -8.79 7.89 -11.67
CA SER A 137 -8.25 6.58 -11.26
C SER A 137 -7.62 5.81 -12.42
N PHE A 138 -7.92 6.16 -13.68
CA PHE A 138 -7.41 5.42 -14.84
C PHE A 138 -5.88 5.55 -14.97
N THR A 139 -5.34 6.77 -14.88
CA THR A 139 -3.89 6.98 -15.01
C THR A 139 -3.08 6.16 -13.98
N PRO A 140 -3.37 6.20 -12.66
CA PRO A 140 -2.63 5.38 -11.71
C PRO A 140 -2.85 3.87 -11.91
N VAL A 141 -4.04 3.42 -12.30
CA VAL A 141 -4.28 2.00 -12.57
C VAL A 141 -3.42 1.54 -13.75
N SER A 142 -3.52 2.21 -14.92
CA SER A 142 -2.71 1.86 -16.10
C SER A 142 -1.22 1.90 -15.80
N PHE A 143 -0.75 2.89 -15.04
CA PHE A 143 0.66 2.99 -14.66
C PHE A 143 1.15 1.73 -13.93
N PHE A 144 0.41 1.23 -12.92
CA PHE A 144 0.83 0.06 -12.16
C PHE A 144 0.67 -1.25 -12.93
N GLU A 145 -0.29 -1.33 -13.85
CA GLU A 145 -0.38 -2.43 -14.80
C GLU A 145 0.85 -2.46 -15.73
N ASP A 146 1.22 -1.32 -16.30
CA ASP A 146 2.35 -1.20 -17.24
C ASP A 146 3.69 -1.57 -16.60
N ILE A 147 3.94 -1.15 -15.36
CA ILE A 147 5.20 -1.49 -14.66
C ILE A 147 5.18 -2.87 -14.01
N GLY A 148 4.03 -3.56 -14.02
CA GLY A 148 3.87 -4.90 -13.45
C GLY A 148 4.04 -4.97 -11.92
N LEU A 149 3.88 -3.84 -11.21
CA LEU A 149 3.92 -3.83 -9.76
C LEU A 149 2.59 -4.33 -9.19
N PRO A 150 2.57 -5.34 -8.29
CA PRO A 150 1.33 -5.79 -7.67
C PRO A 150 0.57 -4.64 -7.02
N PHE A 151 -0.74 -4.55 -7.27
CA PHE A 151 -1.57 -3.53 -6.65
C PHE A 151 -2.95 -4.05 -6.24
N VAL A 152 -3.57 -3.33 -5.31
CA VAL A 152 -4.97 -3.49 -4.94
C VAL A 152 -5.70 -2.19 -5.16
N VAL A 153 -6.96 -2.26 -5.56
CA VAL A 153 -7.84 -1.10 -5.66
C VAL A 153 -8.66 -0.98 -4.39
N ALA A 154 -8.55 0.16 -3.72
CA ALA A 154 -9.33 0.47 -2.52
C ALA A 154 -10.34 1.58 -2.84
N VAL A 155 -11.62 1.22 -2.88
CA VAL A 155 -12.73 2.14 -3.16
C VAL A 155 -13.00 2.95 -1.90
N ASN A 156 -12.55 4.20 -1.89
CA ASN A 156 -12.68 5.07 -0.72
C ASN A 156 -14.12 5.56 -0.54
N GLN A 157 -14.65 5.39 0.67
CA GLN A 157 -16.03 5.67 1.02
C GLN A 157 -16.18 7.10 1.56
N PHE A 158 -16.45 8.04 0.66
CA PHE A 158 -16.74 9.43 1.03
C PHE A 158 -18.17 9.61 1.55
N ASP A 159 -18.37 10.58 2.45
CA ASP A 159 -19.70 10.91 2.95
C ASP A 159 -20.56 11.46 1.81
N GLY A 160 -21.80 10.99 1.74
CA GLY A 160 -22.75 11.36 0.69
C GLY A 160 -22.46 10.79 -0.70
N ALA A 161 -21.36 10.05 -0.89
CA ALA A 161 -21.08 9.38 -2.15
C ALA A 161 -21.91 8.10 -2.33
N HIS A 162 -22.22 7.75 -3.59
CA HIS A 162 -22.85 6.48 -3.89
C HIS A 162 -21.95 5.30 -3.53
N ARG A 163 -22.52 4.27 -2.92
CA ARG A 163 -21.82 3.05 -2.48
C ARG A 163 -21.85 2.00 -3.60
N TYR A 164 -20.82 1.98 -4.42
CA TYR A 164 -20.67 0.94 -5.45
C TYR A 164 -20.11 -0.35 -4.86
N GLN A 165 -20.58 -1.48 -5.39
CA GLN A 165 -19.98 -2.78 -5.07
C GLN A 165 -18.58 -2.90 -5.73
N PRO A 166 -17.63 -3.63 -5.13
CA PRO A 166 -16.29 -3.81 -5.69
C PRO A 166 -16.29 -4.26 -7.15
N GLU A 167 -17.20 -5.18 -7.53
CA GLU A 167 -17.28 -5.69 -8.90
C GLU A 167 -17.78 -4.66 -9.92
N GLN A 168 -18.58 -3.67 -9.50
CA GLN A 168 -18.97 -2.57 -10.37
C GLN A 168 -17.77 -1.66 -10.68
N VAL A 169 -16.93 -1.41 -9.65
CA VAL A 169 -15.69 -0.63 -9.80
C VAL A 169 -14.68 -1.41 -10.65
N ARG A 170 -14.54 -2.73 -10.43
CA ARG A 170 -13.71 -3.61 -11.25
C ARG A 170 -14.07 -3.48 -12.73
N THR A 171 -15.37 -3.60 -13.04
CA THR A 171 -15.86 -3.51 -14.42
C THR A 171 -15.60 -2.12 -15.01
N ALA A 172 -15.85 -1.06 -14.24
CA ALA A 172 -15.65 0.33 -14.69
C ALA A 172 -14.18 0.68 -14.98
N LEU A 173 -13.24 0.07 -14.23
CA LEU A 173 -11.79 0.25 -14.41
C LEU A 173 -11.17 -0.83 -15.31
N GLU A 174 -11.98 -1.73 -15.87
CA GLU A 174 -11.55 -2.84 -16.77
C GLU A 174 -10.48 -3.76 -16.14
N LEU A 175 -10.53 -3.92 -14.80
CA LEU A 175 -9.52 -4.65 -14.05
C LEU A 175 -9.66 -6.17 -14.23
N PRO A 176 -8.54 -6.90 -14.39
CA PRO A 176 -8.55 -8.36 -14.40
C PRO A 176 -9.00 -8.91 -13.04
N ALA A 177 -9.58 -10.12 -13.05
CA ALA A 177 -10.07 -10.78 -11.84
C ALA A 177 -8.98 -11.03 -10.78
N SER A 178 -7.72 -11.05 -11.19
CA SER A 178 -6.56 -11.23 -10.30
C SER A 178 -6.28 -10.03 -9.41
N VAL A 179 -6.69 -8.81 -9.80
CA VAL A 179 -6.50 -7.60 -9.00
C VAL A 179 -7.55 -7.52 -7.89
N PRO A 180 -7.19 -7.50 -6.61
CA PRO A 180 -8.17 -7.34 -5.55
C PRO A 180 -8.81 -5.95 -5.60
N VAL A 181 -10.14 -5.90 -5.46
CA VAL A 181 -10.90 -4.66 -5.28
C VAL A 181 -11.64 -4.74 -3.96
N VAL A 182 -11.40 -3.78 -3.07
CA VAL A 182 -11.98 -3.75 -1.73
C VAL A 182 -12.57 -2.37 -1.41
N THR A 183 -13.53 -2.31 -0.51
CA THR A 183 -14.02 -1.03 0.02
C THR A 183 -13.16 -0.56 1.19
N CYS A 184 -12.96 0.75 1.31
CA CYS A 184 -12.16 1.36 2.36
C CYS A 184 -12.76 2.69 2.78
N ASP A 185 -12.80 2.99 4.06
CA ASP A 185 -12.86 4.37 4.56
C ASP A 185 -11.43 4.76 4.95
N ALA A 186 -10.84 5.68 4.23
CA ALA A 186 -9.47 6.13 4.45
C ALA A 186 -9.26 6.77 5.84
N ARG A 187 -10.32 7.12 6.55
CA ARG A 187 -10.29 7.68 7.91
C ARG A 187 -10.26 6.60 8.99
N ASP A 188 -10.64 5.36 8.65
CA ASP A 188 -10.69 4.23 9.59
C ASP A 188 -9.39 3.43 9.51
N PRO A 189 -8.59 3.42 10.61
CA PRO A 189 -7.32 2.70 10.64
C PRO A 189 -7.50 1.19 10.40
N ASN A 190 -8.61 0.57 10.84
CA ASN A 190 -8.85 -0.85 10.63
C ASN A 190 -9.11 -1.16 9.15
N HIS A 191 -9.88 -0.31 8.47
CA HIS A 191 -10.10 -0.45 7.03
C HIS A 191 -8.80 -0.32 6.25
N VAL A 192 -7.99 0.71 6.55
CA VAL A 192 -6.70 0.92 5.87
C VAL A 192 -5.74 -0.24 6.15
N ALA A 193 -5.62 -0.70 7.41
CA ALA A 193 -4.80 -1.87 7.75
C ALA A 193 -5.26 -3.12 7.00
N GLY A 194 -6.57 -3.36 6.87
CA GLY A 194 -7.14 -4.46 6.08
C GLY A 194 -6.75 -4.41 4.60
N VAL A 195 -6.73 -3.20 4.00
CA VAL A 195 -6.27 -2.99 2.62
C VAL A 195 -4.77 -3.30 2.48
N LEU A 196 -3.95 -2.82 3.42
CA LEU A 196 -2.49 -3.08 3.42
C LEU A 196 -2.19 -4.58 3.53
N LEU A 197 -2.89 -5.31 4.41
CA LEU A 197 -2.76 -6.76 4.54
C LEU A 197 -3.21 -7.50 3.27
N THR A 198 -4.28 -7.03 2.62
CA THR A 198 -4.75 -7.57 1.33
C THR A 198 -3.66 -7.40 0.27
N LEU A 199 -3.01 -6.23 0.20
CA LEU A 199 -1.90 -5.97 -0.72
C LEU A 199 -0.71 -6.90 -0.45
N VAL A 200 -0.27 -7.01 0.80
CA VAL A 200 0.87 -7.90 1.16
C VAL A 200 0.56 -9.34 0.75
N GLY A 201 -0.64 -9.84 1.08
CA GLY A 201 -1.08 -11.18 0.67
C GLY A 201 -1.11 -11.38 -0.85
N HIS A 202 -1.55 -10.36 -1.60
CA HIS A 202 -1.56 -10.37 -3.06
C HIS A 202 -0.14 -10.39 -3.64
N ALA A 203 0.76 -9.55 -3.13
CA ALA A 203 2.16 -9.49 -3.56
C ALA A 203 2.90 -10.82 -3.32
N VAL A 204 2.68 -11.45 -2.16
CA VAL A 204 3.26 -12.77 -1.84
C VAL A 204 2.77 -13.84 -2.81
N LYS A 205 1.48 -13.86 -3.15
CA LYS A 205 0.92 -14.82 -4.14
C LYS A 205 1.56 -14.63 -5.50
N ASN A 206 1.70 -13.39 -5.97
CA ASN A 206 2.32 -13.07 -7.26
C ASN A 206 3.80 -13.48 -7.29
N ALA A 207 4.57 -13.19 -6.24
CA ALA A 207 5.97 -13.60 -6.14
C ALA A 207 6.13 -15.14 -6.16
N SER A 208 5.22 -15.87 -5.53
CA SER A 208 5.22 -17.34 -5.53
C SER A 208 4.89 -17.91 -6.91
N ALA A 209 3.91 -17.32 -7.62
CA ALA A 209 3.55 -17.73 -8.98
C ALA A 209 4.70 -17.51 -9.98
N SER A 210 5.39 -16.39 -9.88
CA SER A 210 6.55 -16.08 -10.73
C SER A 210 7.71 -17.06 -10.56
N ARG A 211 7.95 -17.56 -9.34
CA ARG A 211 9.00 -18.57 -9.06
C ARG A 211 8.69 -19.93 -9.67
N VAL A 212 7.43 -20.33 -9.73
CA VAL A 212 7.03 -21.62 -10.30
C VAL A 212 7.27 -21.66 -11.81
N HIS A 213 7.13 -20.54 -12.51
CA HIS A 213 7.35 -20.46 -13.96
C HIS A 213 8.84 -20.39 -14.35
N HIS A 214 9.76 -20.16 -13.41
CA HIS A 214 11.21 -20.08 -13.66
C HIS A 214 11.98 -21.32 -13.16
N ALA A 215 11.32 -22.40 -12.73
CA ALA A 215 11.99 -23.64 -12.40
C ALA A 215 12.55 -24.25 -13.71
N PRO A 216 13.87 -24.46 -13.86
CA PRO A 216 14.45 -25.07 -15.06
C PRO A 216 13.93 -26.52 -15.16
N THR A 217 13.31 -26.85 -16.29
CA THR A 217 12.99 -28.25 -16.63
C THR A 217 14.30 -28.96 -16.85
N THR A 218 14.79 -29.66 -15.83
CA THR A 218 15.94 -30.57 -15.98
C THR A 218 15.46 -31.76 -16.78
N THR A 219 15.66 -31.71 -18.08
CA THR A 219 15.50 -32.88 -18.95
C THR A 219 16.69 -33.81 -18.66
N PHE A 220 16.48 -34.87 -17.87
CA PHE A 220 17.41 -35.99 -17.85
C PHE A 220 17.29 -36.67 -19.21
N GLN A 221 18.33 -36.53 -20.01
CA GLN A 221 18.54 -37.30 -21.24
C GLN A 221 19.33 -38.53 -20.82
N ASP A 222 18.62 -39.65 -20.68
CA ASP A 222 19.27 -40.97 -20.53
C ASP A 222 20.02 -41.31 -21.84
N ALA A 223 21.31 -41.52 -21.68
CA ALA A 223 22.19 -42.11 -22.72
C ALA A 223 22.54 -43.52 -22.29
#